data_8031524367a8ae6f22622a9b2f4c1753
#
_entry.id   8031524367a8ae6f22622a9b2f4c1753
#
_cell.length_a   1.000
_cell.length_b   1.000
_cell.length_c   1.000
_cell.angle_alpha   90.00
_cell.angle_beta   90.00
_cell.angle_gamma   90.00
#
_symmetry.space_group_name_H-M   'P 1'
#
loop_
_entity.id
_entity.type
_entity.pdbx_description
1 polymer ?
#
loop_
_entity_poly.entity_id
_entity_poly.type
_entity_poly.pdbx_seq_one_letter_code
_entity_poly.pdbx_strand_id
1 'polypeptide(L)'
;FSFKEVFPPVLMKKESMITTGQLPKFEEDMYHTEVDNLYLAPTAEVPVTNIHRDEIIEVSLYMEAQQFEDAMSNNIIAEIRGSEYPKEIIVLGGHIDSWDVGQGAMDDGGGCIAAWEAARLIIESGIRPKRTVRVVLWTNEENGLRGANHYAEWAEKEELSIENHVIAMESDAGVFDPIGFGFSGSDQAYHQLSEIAQQLTDIDAAELRKGGGGADIGPLMNKGVPGMGLNVESEKYFWYHHSAADTSDKLNHEDFNKCVATMAAYTFGIADSEIRLDR
;
A
#
# COMPACT_ATOMS: atom_id res chain seq x y z
N PHE A 1 9.50 0.68 21.44
CA PHE A 1 8.85 -0.35 20.60
C PHE A 1 8.67 -1.59 21.47
N SER A 2 7.45 -1.93 21.74
CA SER A 2 7.12 -3.26 22.24
C SER A 2 6.63 -4.05 21.03
N PHE A 3 7.44 -4.93 20.50
CA PHE A 3 6.96 -5.96 19.59
C PHE A 3 6.00 -6.82 20.41
N LYS A 4 4.72 -6.62 20.25
CA LYS A 4 3.71 -7.52 20.77
C LYS A 4 3.41 -8.56 19.72
N GLU A 5 3.61 -9.79 20.16
CA GLU A 5 3.10 -11.07 19.67
C GLU A 5 2.67 -11.15 18.22
N VAL A 6 3.21 -12.14 17.58
CA VAL A 6 2.79 -12.66 16.28
C VAL A 6 1.27 -12.90 16.31
N PHE A 7 0.53 -12.10 15.57
CA PHE A 7 -0.89 -12.30 15.37
C PHE A 7 -1.16 -13.63 14.66
N PRO A 8 -2.39 -14.14 14.69
CA PRO A 8 -2.67 -15.44 14.10
C PRO A 8 -2.17 -15.50 12.65
N PRO A 9 -1.57 -16.61 12.25
CA PRO A 9 -0.97 -16.75 10.94
C PRO A 9 -2.01 -16.61 9.83
N VAL A 10 -1.62 -15.96 8.75
CA VAL A 10 -2.43 -15.76 7.54
C VAL A 10 -2.08 -16.84 6.52
N LEU A 11 -3.09 -17.45 5.92
CA LEU A 11 -2.89 -18.42 4.85
C LEU A 11 -2.57 -17.69 3.54
N MET A 12 -1.32 -17.76 3.09
CA MET A 12 -0.89 -17.17 1.82
C MET A 12 -1.19 -18.09 0.64
N LYS A 13 -1.68 -17.49 -0.44
CA LYS A 13 -1.69 -18.14 -1.75
C LYS A 13 -0.28 -18.05 -2.32
N LYS A 14 0.36 -19.19 -2.56
CA LYS A 14 1.68 -19.25 -3.14
C LYS A 14 1.56 -19.44 -4.66
N GLU A 15 1.70 -18.37 -5.39
CA GLU A 15 1.83 -18.40 -6.85
C GLU A 15 3.28 -18.11 -7.21
N SER A 16 3.92 -18.99 -7.96
CA SER A 16 5.26 -18.77 -8.47
C SER A 16 5.16 -18.65 -10.00
N MET A 17 5.45 -17.48 -10.53
CA MET A 17 5.66 -17.29 -11.94
C MET A 17 7.14 -17.50 -12.23
N ILE A 18 7.48 -18.55 -12.96
CA ILE A 18 8.83 -18.73 -13.49
C ILE A 18 8.90 -18.00 -14.82
N THR A 19 9.40 -16.78 -14.82
CA THR A 19 9.82 -16.11 -16.04
C THR A 19 11.20 -16.64 -16.45
N THR A 20 11.24 -17.60 -17.37
CA THR A 20 12.50 -17.92 -18.03
C THR A 20 12.76 -16.83 -19.08
N GLY A 21 13.91 -16.14 -18.98
CA GLY A 21 14.29 -15.01 -19.83
C GLY A 21 14.55 -15.33 -21.32
N GLN A 22 13.87 -16.31 -21.89
CA GLN A 22 13.86 -16.61 -23.33
C GLN A 22 12.42 -16.84 -23.75
N LEU A 23 11.93 -15.99 -24.64
CA LEU A 23 10.67 -16.21 -25.33
C LEU A 23 10.77 -17.52 -26.13
N PRO A 24 9.85 -18.49 -25.90
CA PRO A 24 9.80 -19.69 -26.69
C PRO A 24 9.45 -19.35 -28.16
N LYS A 25 9.95 -20.16 -29.09
CA LYS A 25 9.53 -20.07 -30.49
C LYS A 25 8.04 -20.44 -30.56
N PHE A 26 7.26 -19.57 -31.18
CA PHE A 26 5.85 -19.79 -31.43
C PHE A 26 5.61 -21.05 -32.28
N GLU A 27 4.74 -21.93 -31.82
CA GLU A 27 4.08 -22.96 -32.62
C GLU A 27 2.61 -22.55 -32.85
N GLU A 28 2.13 -22.69 -34.08
CA GLU A 28 0.92 -22.08 -34.64
C GLU A 28 -0.43 -22.58 -34.09
N ASP A 29 -0.51 -23.45 -33.08
CA ASP A 29 -1.73 -24.21 -32.78
C ASP A 29 -2.29 -24.03 -31.36
N MET A 30 -2.04 -22.90 -30.62
CA MET A 30 -2.52 -22.80 -29.23
C MET A 30 -3.46 -21.64 -28.96
N TYR A 31 -4.66 -22.00 -28.62
CA TYR A 31 -5.76 -21.34 -27.85
C TYR A 31 -6.00 -19.84 -28.06
N HIS A 32 -7.16 -19.55 -28.64
CA HIS A 32 -7.74 -18.21 -28.64
C HIS A 32 -8.30 -17.85 -27.27
N THR A 33 -7.86 -16.76 -26.70
CA THR A 33 -8.44 -16.15 -25.49
C THR A 33 -8.71 -14.68 -25.77
N GLU A 34 -9.94 -14.23 -25.59
CA GLU A 34 -10.24 -12.78 -25.56
C GLU A 34 -9.65 -12.19 -24.27
N VAL A 35 -8.72 -11.27 -24.40
CA VAL A 35 -8.10 -10.57 -23.27
C VAL A 35 -8.49 -9.10 -23.34
N ASP A 36 -9.36 -8.67 -22.46
CA ASP A 36 -9.84 -7.28 -22.43
C ASP A 36 -8.77 -6.26 -21.99
N ASN A 37 -7.75 -6.71 -21.24
CA ASN A 37 -6.61 -5.89 -20.82
C ASN A 37 -5.35 -6.75 -20.76
N LEU A 38 -4.42 -6.53 -21.67
CA LEU A 38 -3.10 -7.15 -21.64
C LEU A 38 -2.08 -6.10 -21.22
N TYR A 39 -1.57 -6.20 -20.00
CA TYR A 39 -0.41 -5.44 -19.56
C TYR A 39 0.84 -6.22 -19.94
N LEU A 40 1.52 -5.76 -20.99
CA LEU A 40 2.83 -6.28 -21.35
C LEU A 40 3.89 -5.52 -20.57
N ALA A 41 4.71 -6.24 -19.81
CA ALA A 41 5.87 -5.65 -19.18
C ALA A 41 6.78 -4.98 -20.23
N PRO A 42 7.39 -3.82 -19.93
CA PRO A 42 8.14 -3.02 -20.92
C PRO A 42 9.40 -3.68 -21.49
N THR A 43 9.71 -4.91 -21.12
CA THR A 43 10.81 -5.71 -21.72
C THR A 43 10.45 -6.38 -23.04
N ALA A 44 9.19 -6.38 -23.46
CA ALA A 44 8.82 -6.77 -24.79
C ALA A 44 8.92 -5.55 -25.70
N GLU A 45 10.02 -5.39 -26.44
CA GLU A 45 10.08 -4.48 -27.58
C GLU A 45 9.09 -4.94 -28.66
N VAL A 46 7.82 -4.72 -28.42
CA VAL A 46 6.82 -4.70 -29.48
C VAL A 46 6.80 -3.26 -29.97
N PRO A 47 7.28 -2.98 -31.20
CA PRO A 47 7.12 -1.65 -31.74
C PRO A 47 5.62 -1.38 -31.95
N VAL A 48 5.00 -0.74 -30.99
CA VAL A 48 3.60 -0.27 -31.09
C VAL A 48 3.57 0.95 -32.02
N THR A 49 4.05 0.79 -33.23
CA THR A 49 3.92 1.78 -34.28
C THR A 49 2.74 1.39 -35.17
N ASN A 50 1.64 2.16 -35.03
CA ASN A 50 0.45 2.12 -35.86
C ASN A 50 -0.53 0.96 -35.59
N ILE A 51 -1.05 0.87 -34.36
CA ILE A 51 -2.28 0.11 -34.13
C ILE A 51 -3.43 0.94 -34.74
N HIS A 52 -3.91 0.56 -35.90
CA HIS A 52 -5.20 1.02 -36.42
C HIS A 52 -6.28 0.33 -35.58
N ARG A 53 -7.23 1.10 -35.04
CA ARG A 53 -8.30 0.64 -34.12
C ARG A 53 -9.21 -0.45 -34.70
N ASP A 54 -9.08 -0.77 -35.98
CA ASP A 54 -9.93 -1.72 -36.69
C ASP A 54 -9.20 -3.00 -37.10
N GLU A 55 -7.94 -3.21 -36.64
CA GLU A 55 -7.20 -4.44 -36.89
C GLU A 55 -7.34 -5.40 -35.71
N ILE A 56 -7.73 -6.64 -36.00
CA ILE A 56 -7.71 -7.73 -35.02
C ILE A 56 -6.25 -8.14 -34.81
N ILE A 57 -5.74 -7.96 -33.57
CA ILE A 57 -4.42 -8.44 -33.20
C ILE A 57 -4.60 -9.80 -32.56
N GLU A 58 -4.05 -10.83 -33.21
CA GLU A 58 -4.05 -12.19 -32.67
C GLU A 58 -2.77 -12.38 -31.85
N VAL A 59 -2.93 -12.69 -30.56
CA VAL A 59 -1.81 -12.91 -29.63
C VAL A 59 -1.87 -14.35 -29.12
N SER A 60 -0.78 -15.07 -29.27
CA SER A 60 -0.61 -16.40 -28.65
C SER A 60 0.30 -16.28 -27.45
N LEU A 61 -0.21 -16.66 -26.26
CA LEU A 61 0.53 -16.65 -25.00
C LEU A 61 0.73 -18.08 -24.51
N TYR A 62 1.98 -18.49 -24.37
CA TYR A 62 2.33 -19.76 -23.70
C TYR A 62 2.89 -19.44 -22.31
N MET A 63 2.31 -20.03 -21.28
CA MET A 63 2.76 -19.89 -19.90
C MET A 63 2.99 -21.26 -19.27
N GLU A 64 4.16 -21.43 -18.63
CA GLU A 64 4.41 -22.55 -17.72
C GLU A 64 4.30 -22.03 -16.30
N ALA A 65 3.06 -21.94 -15.79
CA ALA A 65 2.77 -21.55 -14.42
C ALA A 65 2.34 -22.76 -13.59
N GLN A 66 2.77 -22.83 -12.34
CA GLN A 66 2.38 -23.88 -11.42
C GLN A 66 1.83 -23.26 -10.14
N GLN A 67 0.61 -23.64 -9.79
CA GLN A 67 0.01 -23.29 -8.51
C GLN A 67 0.42 -24.31 -7.45
N PHE A 68 0.93 -23.83 -6.31
CA PHE A 68 1.29 -24.65 -5.16
C PHE A 68 0.21 -24.55 -4.08
N GLU A 69 0.29 -25.47 -3.10
CA GLU A 69 -0.54 -25.40 -1.91
C GLU A 69 -0.26 -24.09 -1.13
N ASP A 70 -1.30 -23.56 -0.51
CA ASP A 70 -1.21 -22.38 0.32
C ASP A 70 -0.21 -22.56 1.47
N ALA A 71 0.53 -21.51 1.79
CA ALA A 71 1.47 -21.49 2.91
C ALA A 71 1.02 -20.49 3.97
N MET A 72 1.40 -20.75 5.23
CA MET A 72 1.12 -19.83 6.34
C MET A 72 2.10 -18.66 6.35
N SER A 73 1.58 -17.46 6.54
CA SER A 73 2.35 -16.23 6.75
C SER A 73 1.73 -15.38 7.86
N ASN A 74 2.28 -14.19 8.10
CA ASN A 74 1.82 -13.30 9.15
C ASN A 74 1.87 -11.84 8.70
N ASN A 75 0.89 -11.05 9.12
CA ASN A 75 1.04 -9.59 9.17
C ASN A 75 2.04 -9.22 10.28
N ILE A 76 2.80 -8.15 10.07
CA ILE A 76 3.67 -7.59 11.10
C ILE A 76 2.99 -6.36 11.68
N ILE A 77 2.86 -6.30 13.00
CA ILE A 77 2.20 -5.19 13.68
C ILE A 77 3.12 -4.60 14.74
N ALA A 78 3.25 -3.27 14.74
CA ALA A 78 3.94 -2.52 15.78
C ALA A 78 3.06 -1.38 16.28
N GLU A 79 3.14 -1.06 17.59
CA GLU A 79 2.29 -0.04 18.18
C GLU A 79 3.06 0.96 19.05
N ILE A 80 2.62 2.22 18.94
CA ILE A 80 2.84 3.25 19.93
C ILE A 80 1.53 3.42 20.69
N ARG A 81 1.44 2.88 21.89
CA ARG A 81 0.20 2.95 22.65
C ARG A 81 -0.12 4.39 23.09
N GLY A 82 -1.33 4.82 22.81
CA GLY A 82 -1.84 6.14 23.17
C GLY A 82 -1.82 6.42 24.68
N SER A 83 -1.64 7.69 25.03
CA SER A 83 -1.57 8.15 26.42
C SER A 83 -2.94 8.37 27.05
N GLU A 84 -3.92 8.83 26.27
CA GLU A 84 -5.25 9.22 26.76
C GLU A 84 -6.36 8.32 26.21
N TYR A 85 -6.30 8.01 24.89
CA TYR A 85 -7.28 7.19 24.19
C TYR A 85 -6.65 5.92 23.59
N PRO A 86 -6.10 5.02 24.43
CA PRO A 86 -5.31 3.88 23.94
C PRO A 86 -6.12 2.84 23.16
N LYS A 87 -7.44 2.92 23.16
CA LYS A 87 -8.31 2.06 22.35
C LYS A 87 -8.60 2.65 20.98
N GLU A 88 -8.42 3.95 20.79
CA GLU A 88 -8.57 4.59 19.49
C GLU A 88 -7.29 4.41 18.66
N ILE A 89 -7.43 3.85 17.47
CA ILE A 89 -6.31 3.34 16.68
C ILE A 89 -6.23 4.09 15.36
N ILE A 90 -5.06 4.65 15.08
CA ILE A 90 -4.67 5.13 13.77
C ILE A 90 -3.81 4.04 13.14
N VAL A 91 -4.27 3.46 12.03
CA VAL A 91 -3.52 2.44 11.26
C VAL A 91 -2.76 3.13 10.13
N LEU A 92 -1.51 2.73 9.92
CA LEU A 92 -0.74 3.10 8.74
C LEU A 92 0.14 1.92 8.32
N GLY A 93 0.40 1.79 7.03
CA GLY A 93 1.22 0.67 6.53
C GLY A 93 1.35 0.62 5.02
N GLY A 94 1.73 -0.55 4.59
CA GLY A 94 1.89 -1.02 3.23
C GLY A 94 2.04 -2.54 3.24
N HIS A 95 2.21 -3.19 2.09
CA HIS A 95 2.36 -4.64 2.04
C HIS A 95 3.83 -5.10 2.01
N ILE A 96 4.10 -6.23 2.68
CA ILE A 96 5.46 -6.74 2.86
C ILE A 96 5.86 -7.80 1.83
N ASP A 97 4.90 -8.34 1.12
CA ASP A 97 5.16 -9.21 -0.02
C ASP A 97 5.37 -8.39 -1.30
N SER A 98 5.93 -9.01 -2.30
CA SER A 98 6.20 -8.40 -3.60
C SER A 98 6.33 -9.48 -4.66
N TRP A 99 6.30 -9.11 -5.95
CA TRP A 99 6.59 -10.02 -7.04
C TRP A 99 8.06 -10.44 -7.04
N ASP A 100 8.31 -11.74 -7.18
CA ASP A 100 9.64 -12.38 -7.09
C ASP A 100 10.59 -12.05 -8.25
N VAL A 101 10.13 -11.31 -9.26
CA VAL A 101 10.98 -10.85 -10.38
C VAL A 101 11.84 -9.64 -10.01
N GLY A 102 11.42 -8.84 -9.02
CA GLY A 102 12.10 -7.66 -8.49
C GLY A 102 12.53 -7.82 -7.03
N GLN A 103 12.84 -6.70 -6.39
CA GLN A 103 13.16 -6.62 -4.96
C GLN A 103 11.99 -6.06 -4.13
N GLY A 104 10.91 -5.61 -4.77
CA GLY A 104 9.78 -4.99 -4.09
C GLY A 104 10.15 -3.66 -3.41
N ALA A 105 10.97 -2.83 -4.05
CA ALA A 105 11.43 -1.59 -3.43
C ALA A 105 10.43 -0.45 -3.54
N MET A 106 9.77 -0.33 -4.70
CA MET A 106 8.70 0.64 -4.94
C MET A 106 7.33 0.05 -4.62
N ASP A 107 7.20 -1.28 -4.75
CA ASP A 107 5.98 -2.04 -4.62
C ASP A 107 6.21 -3.25 -3.69
N ASP A 108 6.09 -3.15 -2.34
CA ASP A 108 5.81 -1.94 -1.56
C ASP A 108 6.75 -1.81 -0.35
N GLY A 109 8.03 -2.20 -0.51
CA GLY A 109 9.03 -2.03 0.56
C GLY A 109 9.20 -0.57 0.98
N GLY A 110 9.09 0.36 0.02
CA GLY A 110 9.18 1.79 0.27
C GLY A 110 8.05 2.30 1.16
N GLY A 111 6.80 1.93 0.87
CA GLY A 111 5.64 2.29 1.68
C GLY A 111 5.68 1.68 3.07
N CYS A 112 6.04 0.40 3.16
CA CYS A 112 6.29 -0.27 4.43
C CYS A 112 7.26 0.51 5.33
N ILE A 113 8.42 0.87 4.78
CA ILE A 113 9.45 1.58 5.54
C ILE A 113 9.06 3.03 5.80
N ALA A 114 8.34 3.69 4.90
CA ALA A 114 7.83 5.05 5.14
C ALA A 114 6.87 5.08 6.35
N ALA A 115 5.95 4.12 6.44
CA ALA A 115 5.05 3.99 7.60
C ALA A 115 5.81 3.67 8.89
N TRP A 116 6.80 2.78 8.83
CA TRP A 116 7.66 2.45 9.97
C TRP A 116 8.46 3.65 10.46
N GLU A 117 9.13 4.36 9.56
CA GLU A 117 9.93 5.54 9.87
C GLU A 117 9.07 6.70 10.40
N ALA A 118 7.86 6.88 9.89
CA ALA A 118 6.90 7.85 10.42
C ALA A 118 6.61 7.57 11.90
N ALA A 119 6.36 6.32 12.27
CA ALA A 119 6.16 5.92 13.67
C ALA A 119 7.45 6.09 14.50
N ARG A 120 8.64 5.78 13.94
CA ARG A 120 9.92 5.99 14.61
C ARG A 120 10.17 7.46 14.92
N LEU A 121 9.89 8.36 13.97
CA LEU A 121 10.00 9.81 14.18
C LEU A 121 9.07 10.31 15.31
N ILE A 122 7.84 9.79 15.38
CA ILE A 122 6.92 10.13 16.47
C ILE A 122 7.52 9.73 17.83
N ILE A 123 8.13 8.55 17.94
CA ILE A 123 8.82 8.13 19.17
C ILE A 123 10.00 9.04 19.50
N GLU A 124 10.84 9.35 18.51
CA GLU A 124 12.03 10.18 18.70
C GLU A 124 11.71 11.62 19.06
N SER A 125 10.53 12.11 18.69
CA SER A 125 10.05 13.44 19.15
C SER A 125 9.93 13.54 20.68
N GLY A 126 9.85 12.39 21.37
CA GLY A 126 9.63 12.31 22.80
C GLY A 126 8.19 12.61 23.22
N ILE A 127 7.31 12.92 22.27
CA ILE A 127 5.89 13.19 22.52
C ILE A 127 5.12 11.88 22.37
N ARG A 128 4.36 11.54 23.40
CA ARG A 128 3.49 10.35 23.33
C ARG A 128 2.10 10.78 22.85
N PRO A 129 1.66 10.31 21.67
CA PRO A 129 0.37 10.71 21.12
C PRO A 129 -0.78 10.26 22.02
N LYS A 130 -1.91 10.94 21.93
CA LYS A 130 -3.11 10.62 22.72
C LYS A 130 -3.74 9.30 22.32
N ARG A 131 -3.75 8.99 21.01
CA ARG A 131 -4.29 7.75 20.42
C ARG A 131 -3.17 6.78 20.08
N THR A 132 -3.52 5.53 19.97
CA THR A 132 -2.60 4.48 19.55
C THR A 132 -2.30 4.62 18.05
N VAL A 133 -1.02 4.67 17.73
CA VAL A 133 -0.51 4.57 16.36
C VAL A 133 -0.11 3.12 16.11
N ARG A 134 -0.65 2.50 15.07
CA ARG A 134 -0.39 1.12 14.70
C ARG A 134 0.14 1.05 13.29
N VAL A 135 1.39 0.60 13.16
CA VAL A 135 1.96 0.22 11.87
C VAL A 135 1.56 -1.21 11.58
N VAL A 136 1.07 -1.47 10.38
CA VAL A 136 0.76 -2.81 9.89
C VAL A 136 1.49 -3.01 8.56
N LEU A 137 2.27 -4.08 8.47
CA LEU A 137 2.83 -4.53 7.21
C LEU A 137 2.05 -5.78 6.83
N TRP A 138 1.20 -5.63 5.83
CA TRP A 138 0.30 -6.70 5.39
C TRP A 138 1.04 -7.74 4.56
N THR A 139 0.58 -8.96 4.61
CA THR A 139 1.14 -10.06 3.82
C THR A 139 0.15 -10.49 2.75
N ASN A 140 0.67 -10.92 1.60
CA ASN A 140 -0.10 -11.46 0.50
C ASN A 140 -1.12 -10.47 -0.10
N GLU A 141 -0.71 -9.22 -0.25
CA GLU A 141 -1.46 -8.21 -1.00
C GLU A 141 -1.58 -8.65 -2.44
N GLU A 142 -0.44 -8.90 -3.08
CA GLU A 142 -0.23 -9.22 -4.49
C GLU A 142 -1.08 -10.39 -5.01
N ASN A 143 -1.47 -11.29 -4.14
CA ASN A 143 -2.22 -12.49 -4.46
C ASN A 143 -3.57 -12.58 -3.73
N GLY A 144 -4.22 -11.44 -3.50
CA GLY A 144 -5.61 -11.37 -3.08
C GLY A 144 -5.88 -10.82 -1.70
N LEU A 145 -5.04 -9.89 -1.20
CA LEU A 145 -5.29 -9.10 0.03
C LEU A 145 -5.56 -9.96 1.26
N ARG A 146 -4.94 -11.13 1.37
CA ARG A 146 -5.29 -12.08 2.44
C ARG A 146 -4.92 -11.56 3.82
N GLY A 147 -3.77 -10.88 3.94
CA GLY A 147 -3.35 -10.23 5.17
C GLY A 147 -4.30 -9.12 5.61
N ALA A 148 -4.68 -8.26 4.69
CA ALA A 148 -5.61 -7.16 4.91
C ALA A 148 -7.01 -7.64 5.31
N ASN A 149 -7.55 -8.63 4.59
CA ASN A 149 -8.84 -9.24 4.92
C ASN A 149 -8.82 -9.89 6.31
N HIS A 150 -7.75 -10.65 6.60
CA HIS A 150 -7.59 -11.29 7.91
C HIS A 150 -7.47 -10.26 9.05
N TYR A 151 -6.74 -9.16 8.83
CA TYR A 151 -6.66 -8.06 9.80
C TYR A 151 -8.03 -7.46 10.07
N ALA A 152 -8.80 -7.15 9.04
CA ALA A 152 -10.14 -6.56 9.19
C ALA A 152 -11.12 -7.51 9.90
N GLU A 153 -11.06 -8.81 9.62
CA GLU A 153 -11.84 -9.83 10.32
C GLU A 153 -11.44 -9.99 11.79
N TRP A 154 -10.13 -9.98 12.06
CA TRP A 154 -9.61 -10.04 13.42
C TRP A 154 -10.02 -8.81 14.23
N ALA A 155 -9.89 -7.61 13.63
CA ALA A 155 -10.29 -6.35 14.26
C ALA A 155 -11.78 -6.30 14.60
N GLU A 156 -12.63 -6.98 13.82
CA GLU A 156 -14.08 -7.05 14.07
C GLU A 156 -14.44 -7.99 15.23
N LYS A 157 -13.69 -9.09 15.39
CA LYS A 157 -13.99 -10.15 16.36
C LYS A 157 -13.45 -9.92 17.76
N GLU A 158 -12.36 -9.17 17.86
CA GLU A 158 -11.66 -8.94 19.12
C GLU A 158 -12.19 -7.68 19.84
N GLU A 159 -11.74 -7.46 21.09
CA GLU A 159 -12.05 -6.24 21.86
C GLU A 159 -11.66 -4.93 21.16
N LEU A 160 -10.96 -5.04 20.03
CA LEU A 160 -10.46 -3.94 19.23
C LEU A 160 -11.51 -3.29 18.36
N SER A 161 -12.72 -3.80 18.26
CA SER A 161 -13.83 -3.26 17.49
C SER A 161 -13.44 -2.37 16.28
N ILE A 162 -14.02 -2.58 15.14
CA ILE A 162 -13.84 -1.69 13.96
C ILE A 162 -14.10 -0.22 14.31
N GLU A 163 -14.99 0.05 15.27
CA GLU A 163 -15.32 1.39 15.72
C GLU A 163 -14.14 2.11 16.42
N ASN A 164 -13.19 1.37 16.93
CA ASN A 164 -11.97 1.92 17.52
C ASN A 164 -10.94 2.38 16.48
N HIS A 165 -11.03 1.91 15.25
CA HIS A 165 -10.18 2.39 14.16
C HIS A 165 -10.65 3.78 13.73
N VAL A 166 -9.84 4.78 14.00
CA VAL A 166 -10.13 6.19 13.68
C VAL A 166 -9.96 6.45 12.20
N ILE A 167 -8.88 5.94 11.64
CA ILE A 167 -8.51 6.04 10.24
C ILE A 167 -7.52 4.94 9.87
N ALA A 168 -7.50 4.58 8.61
CA ALA A 168 -6.46 3.72 8.02
C ALA A 168 -5.76 4.48 6.89
N MET A 169 -4.43 4.40 6.85
CA MET A 169 -3.58 5.08 5.87
C MET A 169 -2.63 4.09 5.21
N GLU A 170 -2.40 4.26 3.93
CA GLU A 170 -1.54 3.38 3.13
C GLU A 170 -0.65 4.18 2.19
N SER A 171 0.55 3.67 1.97
CA SER A 171 1.46 4.11 0.92
C SER A 171 1.76 2.92 0.04
N ASP A 172 1.22 2.89 -1.18
CA ASP A 172 1.30 1.80 -2.13
C ASP A 172 1.19 2.31 -3.59
N ALA A 173 1.93 3.37 -3.87
CA ALA A 173 2.07 3.94 -5.22
C ALA A 173 3.53 4.32 -5.51
N GLY A 174 4.44 3.63 -4.84
CA GLY A 174 5.85 3.99 -4.76
C GLY A 174 6.11 5.14 -3.79
N VAL A 175 7.38 5.46 -3.60
CA VAL A 175 7.85 6.54 -2.73
C VAL A 175 8.57 7.62 -3.54
N PHE A 176 7.88 8.16 -4.53
CA PHE A 176 8.28 9.32 -5.31
C PHE A 176 7.98 10.63 -4.56
N ASP A 177 8.23 11.78 -5.18
CA ASP A 177 7.94 13.09 -4.57
C ASP A 177 6.45 13.16 -4.18
N PRO A 178 6.13 13.31 -2.87
CA PRO A 178 4.74 13.26 -2.41
C PRO A 178 4.00 14.54 -2.79
N ILE A 179 2.75 14.39 -3.19
CA ILE A 179 1.82 15.49 -3.48
C ILE A 179 0.94 15.77 -2.27
N GLY A 180 0.62 14.73 -1.49
CA GLY A 180 -0.28 14.78 -0.34
C GLY A 180 -1.10 13.51 -0.21
N PHE A 181 -2.38 13.62 0.15
CA PHE A 181 -3.24 12.46 0.36
C PHE A 181 -4.55 12.54 -0.42
N GLY A 182 -5.04 11.37 -0.85
CA GLY A 182 -6.43 11.14 -1.17
C GLY A 182 -7.17 10.65 0.08
N PHE A 183 -8.33 11.20 0.38
CA PHE A 183 -9.12 10.88 1.57
C PHE A 183 -10.55 10.47 1.23
N SER A 184 -11.00 9.37 1.81
CA SER A 184 -12.37 8.89 1.78
C SER A 184 -12.93 8.82 3.20
N GLY A 185 -13.93 9.62 3.47
CA GLY A 185 -14.60 9.75 4.77
C GLY A 185 -15.60 10.89 4.76
N SER A 186 -15.98 11.39 5.94
CA SER A 186 -16.93 12.49 6.06
C SER A 186 -16.33 13.85 5.64
N ASP A 187 -17.20 14.78 5.27
CA ASP A 187 -16.79 16.17 4.98
C ASP A 187 -16.20 16.86 6.21
N GLN A 188 -16.67 16.53 7.40
CA GLN A 188 -16.12 17.07 8.63
C GLN A 188 -14.69 16.60 8.86
N ALA A 189 -14.42 15.30 8.67
CA ALA A 189 -13.06 14.76 8.74
C ALA A 189 -12.14 15.38 7.67
N TYR A 190 -12.64 15.59 6.46
CA TYR A 190 -11.90 16.28 5.41
C TYR A 190 -11.45 17.68 5.83
N HIS A 191 -12.32 18.44 6.48
CA HIS A 191 -11.96 19.78 7.00
C HIS A 191 -10.90 19.70 8.11
N GLN A 192 -11.02 18.74 9.04
CA GLN A 192 -10.02 18.52 10.08
C GLN A 192 -8.64 18.19 9.49
N LEU A 193 -8.60 17.31 8.47
CA LEU A 193 -7.37 16.91 7.79
C LEU A 193 -6.76 18.05 6.95
N SER A 194 -7.57 18.97 6.44
CA SER A 194 -7.10 20.12 5.67
C SER A 194 -6.20 21.05 6.49
N GLU A 195 -6.40 21.13 7.82
CA GLU A 195 -5.53 21.91 8.70
C GLU A 195 -4.13 21.27 8.83
N ILE A 196 -4.05 19.94 8.82
CA ILE A 196 -2.78 19.19 8.81
C ILE A 196 -2.09 19.37 7.46
N ALA A 197 -2.83 19.27 6.35
CA ALA A 197 -2.32 19.44 5.01
C ALA A 197 -1.54 20.74 4.84
N GLN A 198 -2.05 21.84 5.38
CA GLN A 198 -1.42 23.15 5.29
C GLN A 198 -0.01 23.22 5.92
N GLN A 199 0.29 22.34 6.86
CA GLN A 199 1.63 22.27 7.49
C GLN A 199 2.69 21.66 6.56
N LEU A 200 2.28 21.05 5.46
CA LEU A 200 3.16 20.37 4.50
C LEU A 200 3.46 21.21 3.25
N THR A 201 3.07 22.49 3.24
CA THR A 201 3.29 23.41 2.11
C THR A 201 4.77 23.57 1.77
N ASP A 202 5.66 23.57 2.77
CA ASP A 202 7.08 23.78 2.58
C ASP A 202 7.81 22.60 1.89
N ILE A 203 7.14 21.45 1.80
CA ILE A 203 7.64 20.25 1.11
C ILE A 203 6.79 19.87 -0.10
N ASP A 204 5.88 20.75 -0.54
CA ASP A 204 4.97 20.57 -1.68
C ASP A 204 3.99 19.41 -1.55
N ALA A 205 3.75 18.88 -0.33
CA ALA A 205 2.88 17.74 -0.03
C ALA A 205 1.53 18.14 0.62
N ALA A 206 1.05 19.36 0.38
CA ALA A 206 -0.12 19.93 1.04
C ALA A 206 -1.45 19.61 0.34
N GLU A 207 -1.45 18.84 -0.72
CA GLU A 207 -2.71 18.51 -1.41
C GLU A 207 -3.52 17.49 -0.61
N LEU A 208 -4.80 17.78 -0.42
CA LEU A 208 -5.77 16.83 0.10
C LEU A 208 -6.93 16.71 -0.90
N ARG A 209 -7.07 15.53 -1.50
CA ARG A 209 -8.12 15.24 -2.48
C ARG A 209 -9.26 14.44 -1.84
N LYS A 210 -10.49 14.69 -2.28
CA LYS A 210 -11.61 13.79 -1.97
C LYS A 210 -11.49 12.52 -2.81
N GLY A 211 -11.75 11.39 -2.18
CA GLY A 211 -11.50 10.07 -2.73
C GLY A 211 -10.03 9.66 -2.52
N GLY A 212 -9.84 8.42 -2.19
CA GLY A 212 -8.53 7.85 -1.88
C GLY A 212 -8.68 6.65 -0.97
N GLY A 213 -7.60 5.95 -0.78
CA GLY A 213 -7.54 4.72 -0.01
C GLY A 213 -6.34 3.92 -0.48
N GLY A 214 -6.39 2.64 -0.27
CA GLY A 214 -5.39 1.68 -0.72
C GLY A 214 -5.96 0.27 -0.71
N ALA A 215 -5.22 -0.64 -1.28
CA ALA A 215 -5.68 -2.02 -1.42
C ALA A 215 -5.81 -2.71 -0.05
N ASP A 216 -4.79 -2.59 0.79
CA ASP A 216 -4.77 -3.25 2.10
C ASP A 216 -5.66 -2.60 3.16
N ILE A 217 -5.92 -1.32 3.06
CA ILE A 217 -6.89 -0.65 3.93
C ILE A 217 -8.34 -0.78 3.43
N GLY A 218 -8.53 -1.22 2.18
CA GLY A 218 -9.85 -1.44 1.57
C GLY A 218 -10.80 -2.28 2.43
N PRO A 219 -10.40 -3.42 3.00
CA PRO A 219 -11.25 -4.22 3.89
C PRO A 219 -11.72 -3.47 5.15
N LEU A 220 -10.91 -2.59 5.72
CA LEU A 220 -11.31 -1.71 6.82
C LEU A 220 -12.28 -0.62 6.34
N MET A 221 -12.00 -0.01 5.19
CA MET A 221 -12.88 1.01 4.59
C MET A 221 -14.26 0.45 4.26
N ASN A 222 -14.34 -0.79 3.78
CA ASN A 222 -15.60 -1.49 3.54
C ASN A 222 -16.43 -1.73 4.82
N LYS A 223 -15.79 -1.64 5.99
CA LYS A 223 -16.43 -1.70 7.31
C LYS A 223 -16.67 -0.29 7.91
N GLY A 224 -16.48 0.76 7.12
CA GLY A 224 -16.77 2.14 7.48
C GLY A 224 -15.63 2.87 8.21
N VAL A 225 -14.40 2.36 8.17
CA VAL A 225 -13.23 3.10 8.63
C VAL A 225 -12.85 4.13 7.56
N PRO A 226 -12.65 5.42 7.89
CA PRO A 226 -12.12 6.38 6.94
C PRO A 226 -10.75 5.94 6.41
N GLY A 227 -10.47 6.20 5.13
CA GLY A 227 -9.23 5.76 4.50
C GLY A 227 -8.46 6.90 3.83
N MET A 228 -7.14 6.80 3.85
CA MET A 228 -6.24 7.73 3.14
C MET A 228 -5.16 6.95 2.39
N GLY A 229 -4.93 7.33 1.13
CA GLY A 229 -3.78 6.86 0.33
C GLY A 229 -2.79 7.99 0.08
N LEU A 230 -1.51 7.72 0.29
CA LEU A 230 -0.45 8.67 -0.05
C LEU A 230 -0.39 8.84 -1.56
N ASN A 231 -0.53 10.09 -2.02
CA ASN A 231 -0.37 10.46 -3.42
C ASN A 231 1.05 10.97 -3.67
N VAL A 232 1.67 10.43 -4.70
CA VAL A 232 3.01 10.79 -5.14
C VAL A 232 3.01 11.11 -6.64
N GLU A 233 4.08 11.69 -7.14
CA GLU A 233 4.34 11.86 -8.59
C GLU A 233 4.59 10.49 -9.25
N SER A 234 3.51 9.74 -9.48
CA SER A 234 3.54 8.33 -9.86
C SER A 234 3.78 8.06 -11.35
N GLU A 235 4.18 9.05 -12.16
CA GLU A 235 4.38 8.90 -13.61
C GLU A 235 5.29 7.72 -13.96
N LYS A 236 6.29 7.43 -13.12
CA LYS A 236 7.25 6.35 -13.33
C LYS A 236 6.91 5.05 -12.61
N TYR A 237 5.86 5.01 -11.81
CA TYR A 237 5.53 3.84 -11.00
C TYR A 237 5.44 2.56 -11.82
N PHE A 238 4.68 2.59 -12.91
CA PHE A 238 4.53 1.43 -13.80
C PHE A 238 5.79 1.06 -14.62
N TRP A 239 6.89 1.80 -14.49
CA TRP A 239 8.19 1.37 -15.02
C TRP A 239 8.87 0.33 -14.12
N TYR A 240 8.46 0.28 -12.85
CA TYR A 240 9.03 -0.58 -11.82
C TYR A 240 8.05 -1.65 -11.34
N HIS A 241 6.80 -1.25 -11.13
CA HIS A 241 5.71 -2.09 -10.63
C HIS A 241 5.66 -3.45 -11.32
N HIS A 242 5.70 -4.53 -10.54
CA HIS A 242 5.67 -5.93 -10.97
C HIS A 242 6.78 -6.32 -11.98
N SER A 243 7.93 -5.68 -11.93
CA SER A 243 9.02 -5.95 -12.86
C SER A 243 10.37 -6.17 -12.18
N ALA A 244 11.32 -6.76 -12.90
CA ALA A 244 12.70 -6.91 -12.44
C ALA A 244 13.44 -5.58 -12.22
N ALA A 245 12.85 -4.46 -12.65
CA ALA A 245 13.39 -3.12 -12.44
C ALA A 245 13.04 -2.54 -11.06
N ASP A 246 12.14 -3.18 -10.31
CA ASP A 246 11.78 -2.76 -8.96
C ASP A 246 12.87 -3.14 -7.96
N THR A 247 13.86 -2.27 -7.86
CA THR A 247 15.08 -2.48 -7.07
C THR A 247 15.41 -1.25 -6.22
N SER A 248 16.08 -1.45 -5.10
CA SER A 248 16.37 -0.40 -4.11
C SER A 248 17.17 0.79 -4.64
N ASP A 249 17.91 0.64 -5.74
CA ASP A 249 18.63 1.72 -6.40
C ASP A 249 17.72 2.71 -7.16
N LYS A 250 16.44 2.41 -7.28
CA LYS A 250 15.43 3.31 -7.87
C LYS A 250 14.84 4.29 -6.86
N LEU A 251 15.01 4.02 -5.57
CA LEU A 251 14.53 4.90 -4.52
C LEU A 251 15.33 6.20 -4.49
N ASN A 252 14.62 7.33 -4.51
CA ASN A 252 15.22 8.64 -4.27
C ASN A 252 15.16 8.96 -2.78
N HIS A 253 16.30 9.27 -2.18
CA HIS A 253 16.39 9.51 -0.74
C HIS A 253 15.61 10.77 -0.29
N GLU A 254 15.57 11.82 -1.12
CA GLU A 254 14.85 13.06 -0.80
C GLU A 254 13.35 12.83 -0.87
N ASP A 255 12.85 12.22 -1.94
CA ASP A 255 11.44 11.89 -2.13
C ASP A 255 10.95 10.97 -1.00
N PHE A 256 11.74 9.93 -0.70
CA PHE A 256 11.45 9.02 0.40
C PHE A 256 11.30 9.74 1.74
N ASN A 257 12.24 10.64 2.07
CA ASN A 257 12.15 11.41 3.30
C ASN A 257 10.93 12.32 3.37
N LYS A 258 10.51 12.90 2.24
CA LYS A 258 9.28 13.68 2.16
C LYS A 258 8.04 12.78 2.36
N CYS A 259 8.01 11.58 1.79
CA CYS A 259 6.95 10.60 2.05
C CYS A 259 6.84 10.26 3.54
N VAL A 260 7.98 9.99 4.19
CA VAL A 260 8.05 9.75 5.64
C VAL A 260 7.51 10.94 6.43
N ALA A 261 7.94 12.16 6.08
CA ALA A 261 7.49 13.37 6.76
C ALA A 261 5.98 13.60 6.60
N THR A 262 5.46 13.36 5.41
CA THR A 262 4.03 13.48 5.10
C THR A 262 3.21 12.46 5.90
N MET A 263 3.63 11.19 5.90
CA MET A 263 3.00 10.14 6.72
C MET A 263 3.05 10.47 8.21
N ALA A 264 4.20 10.92 8.71
CA ALA A 264 4.38 11.27 10.12
C ALA A 264 3.51 12.45 10.56
N ALA A 265 3.42 13.50 9.74
CA ALA A 265 2.63 14.69 10.06
C ALA A 265 1.14 14.36 10.18
N TYR A 266 0.57 13.63 9.23
CA TYR A 266 -0.83 13.21 9.32
C TYR A 266 -1.07 12.25 10.47
N THR A 267 -0.21 11.23 10.63
CA THR A 267 -0.31 10.27 11.71
C THR A 267 -0.31 10.95 13.08
N PHE A 268 0.68 11.82 13.32
CA PHE A 268 0.81 12.52 14.58
C PHE A 268 -0.32 13.53 14.80
N GLY A 269 -0.64 14.32 13.77
CA GLY A 269 -1.70 15.33 13.85
C GLY A 269 -3.06 14.73 14.22
N ILE A 270 -3.40 13.56 13.66
CA ILE A 270 -4.63 12.84 13.98
C ILE A 270 -4.52 12.18 15.36
N ALA A 271 -3.39 11.55 15.66
CA ALA A 271 -3.22 10.79 16.90
C ALA A 271 -3.16 11.68 18.14
N ASP A 272 -2.66 12.93 18.02
CA ASP A 272 -2.53 13.87 19.14
C ASP A 272 -3.67 14.91 19.20
N SER A 273 -4.58 14.92 18.24
CA SER A 273 -5.74 15.82 18.20
C SER A 273 -6.62 15.65 19.45
N GLU A 274 -7.14 16.78 19.98
CA GLU A 274 -8.17 16.77 21.03
C GLU A 274 -9.48 16.15 20.54
N ILE A 275 -9.79 16.34 19.27
CA ILE A 275 -11.04 15.90 18.66
C ILE A 275 -10.77 14.63 17.86
N ARG A 276 -11.58 13.60 18.11
CA ARG A 276 -11.56 12.41 17.26
C ARG A 276 -11.99 12.79 15.86
N LEU A 277 -11.31 12.22 14.86
CA LEU A 277 -11.72 12.35 13.47
C LEU A 277 -13.14 11.79 13.28
N ASP A 278 -13.97 12.54 12.58
CA ASP A 278 -15.34 12.14 12.28
C ASP A 278 -15.36 10.97 11.26
N ARG A 279 -16.41 10.13 11.33
CA ARG A 279 -16.55 8.93 10.47
C ARG A 279 -17.51 9.16 9.34
#